data_99025c130c9f7ea405a0be10aab56d9f
#
_entry.id   99025c130c9f7ea405a0be10aab56d9f
#
_cell.length_a   1.000
_cell.length_b   1.000
_cell.length_c   1.000
_cell.angle_alpha   90.00
_cell.angle_beta   90.00
_cell.angle_gamma   90.00
#
_symmetry.space_group_name_H-M   'P 1'
#
loop_
_entity.id
_entity.type
_entity.pdbx_description
1 polymer ?
#
loop_
_entity_poly.entity_id
_entity_poly.type
_entity_poly.pdbx_seq_one_letter_code
_entity_poly.pdbx_strand_id
1 'polypeptide(L)'
;MTVAFNGSGLFNIDSTGQPVSANTLIESADFNALTADLATGLSNCITKDGQQTITANLPMATYRHTGVGNAVARTDYAAAGQVQDGKLNWVDGGGTADAITATYSPAITALVDGQLCCVRATAANATTTPTFAPNGLTARTIVKKGGAALVAGDIVADGHELILRYDLTNTRWELLNPGSYASLGANTFTGLQTWSAGA
;
A
#
# COMPACT_ATOMS: atom_id res chain seq x y z
N MET A 1 -2.74 32.24 -32.44
CA MET A 1 -3.11 30.80 -32.46
C MET A 1 -2.63 30.22 -31.14
N THR A 2 -3.44 29.43 -30.41
CA THR A 2 -2.96 28.83 -29.15
C THR A 2 -2.14 27.61 -29.53
N VAL A 3 -0.85 27.66 -29.26
CA VAL A 3 0.07 26.57 -29.52
C VAL A 3 -0.12 25.54 -28.44
N ALA A 4 -0.45 24.31 -28.79
CA ALA A 4 -0.72 23.25 -27.86
C ALA A 4 -0.59 21.87 -28.52
N PHE A 5 -0.47 20.83 -27.70
CA PHE A 5 -0.71 19.48 -28.17
C PHE A 5 -2.17 19.32 -28.62
N ASN A 6 -2.38 18.70 -29.77
CA ASN A 6 -3.70 18.58 -30.43
C ASN A 6 -4.65 17.53 -29.80
N GLY A 7 -4.38 17.03 -28.62
CA GLY A 7 -5.12 15.94 -27.99
C GLY A 7 -4.73 14.53 -28.46
N SER A 8 -4.00 14.40 -29.56
CA SER A 8 -3.44 13.14 -30.09
C SER A 8 -1.93 13.03 -29.87
N GLY A 9 -1.36 13.90 -29.03
CA GLY A 9 0.06 13.90 -28.70
C GLY A 9 0.97 14.59 -29.71
N LEU A 10 0.41 15.24 -30.77
CA LEU A 10 1.18 16.05 -31.71
C LEU A 10 1.24 17.49 -31.23
N PHE A 11 2.44 17.99 -31.04
CA PHE A 11 2.68 19.41 -30.76
C PHE A 11 2.62 20.24 -32.05
N ASN A 12 1.73 21.22 -32.08
CA ASN A 12 1.61 22.15 -33.20
C ASN A 12 2.37 23.43 -32.89
N ILE A 13 3.35 23.74 -33.70
CA ILE A 13 4.08 25.02 -33.67
C ILE A 13 3.43 26.03 -34.60
N ASP A 14 3.64 27.30 -34.33
CA ASP A 14 3.28 28.33 -35.28
C ASP A 14 4.12 28.15 -36.56
N SER A 15 3.44 27.91 -37.66
CA SER A 15 4.07 27.69 -38.97
C SER A 15 4.12 28.97 -39.82
N THR A 16 3.78 30.13 -39.28
CA THR A 16 3.88 31.41 -39.97
C THR A 16 5.35 31.65 -40.35
N GLY A 17 5.60 31.86 -41.61
CA GLY A 17 6.97 32.00 -42.14
C GLY A 17 7.78 30.69 -42.24
N GLN A 18 7.14 29.53 -42.06
CA GLN A 18 7.78 28.20 -42.15
C GLN A 18 7.16 27.37 -43.30
N PRO A 19 7.94 26.53 -44.03
CA PRO A 19 9.40 26.46 -44.02
C PRO A 19 10.06 27.69 -44.65
N VAL A 20 11.21 28.06 -44.15
CA VAL A 20 12.00 29.16 -44.71
C VAL A 20 12.57 28.73 -46.08
N SER A 21 12.29 29.50 -47.11
CA SER A 21 12.84 29.30 -48.45
C SER A 21 14.22 29.97 -48.59
N ALA A 22 15.05 29.46 -49.48
CA ALA A 22 16.36 30.12 -49.79
C ALA A 22 16.16 31.57 -50.23
N ASN A 23 16.98 32.45 -49.67
CA ASN A 23 16.93 33.91 -49.92
C ASN A 23 15.70 34.65 -49.35
N THR A 24 14.94 34.05 -48.47
CA THR A 24 13.88 34.74 -47.72
C THR A 24 14.45 35.39 -46.47
N LEU A 25 14.09 36.62 -46.20
CA LEU A 25 14.43 37.29 -44.95
C LEU A 25 13.70 36.62 -43.81
N ILE A 26 14.42 36.23 -42.76
CA ILE A 26 13.81 35.72 -41.52
C ILE A 26 13.47 36.95 -40.66
N GLU A 27 12.17 37.21 -40.51
CA GLU A 27 11.69 38.24 -39.60
C GLU A 27 11.94 37.85 -38.14
N SER A 28 12.43 38.80 -37.36
CA SER A 28 12.68 38.55 -35.91
C SER A 28 11.40 38.17 -35.16
N ALA A 29 10.25 38.66 -35.60
CA ALA A 29 8.95 38.31 -35.02
C ALA A 29 8.61 36.83 -35.24
N ASP A 30 8.83 36.29 -36.44
CA ASP A 30 8.56 34.87 -36.77
C ASP A 30 9.50 33.95 -36.03
N PHE A 31 10.78 34.31 -35.92
CA PHE A 31 11.75 33.52 -35.13
C PHE A 31 11.40 33.53 -33.65
N ASN A 32 11.01 34.66 -33.09
CA ASN A 32 10.62 34.78 -31.68
C ASN A 32 9.33 34.00 -31.38
N ALA A 33 8.36 34.02 -32.30
CA ALA A 33 7.12 33.24 -32.19
C ALA A 33 7.43 31.73 -32.15
N LEU A 34 8.26 31.25 -33.09
CA LEU A 34 8.69 29.84 -33.12
C LEU A 34 9.39 29.42 -31.84
N THR A 35 10.33 30.22 -31.33
CA THR A 35 11.08 29.88 -30.10
C THR A 35 10.18 29.91 -28.86
N ALA A 36 9.22 30.83 -28.79
CA ALA A 36 8.23 30.86 -27.72
C ALA A 36 7.32 29.63 -27.74
N ASP A 37 6.91 29.17 -28.90
CA ASP A 37 6.12 27.97 -29.08
C ASP A 37 6.88 26.70 -28.64
N LEU A 38 8.14 26.59 -29.06
CA LEU A 38 9.01 25.49 -28.63
C LEU A 38 9.19 25.48 -27.09
N ALA A 39 9.44 26.64 -26.49
CA ALA A 39 9.55 26.78 -25.05
C ALA A 39 8.26 26.33 -24.32
N THR A 40 7.09 26.73 -24.85
CA THR A 40 5.79 26.32 -24.34
C THR A 40 5.59 24.81 -24.48
N GLY A 41 5.93 24.24 -25.64
CA GLY A 41 5.80 22.81 -25.91
C GLY A 41 6.69 21.97 -24.99
N LEU A 42 7.95 22.37 -24.84
CA LEU A 42 8.90 21.71 -23.96
C LEU A 42 8.46 21.81 -22.48
N SER A 43 7.88 22.94 -22.07
CA SER A 43 7.36 23.13 -20.73
C SER A 43 6.17 22.22 -20.39
N ASN A 44 5.49 21.66 -21.41
CA ASN A 44 4.41 20.70 -21.24
C ASN A 44 4.88 19.24 -21.33
N CYS A 45 6.18 18.98 -21.54
CA CYS A 45 6.73 17.64 -21.54
C CYS A 45 7.15 17.19 -20.14
N ILE A 46 7.02 15.90 -19.86
CA ILE A 46 7.54 15.33 -18.61
C ILE A 46 9.08 15.33 -18.69
N THR A 47 9.73 16.02 -17.76
CA THR A 47 11.19 16.10 -17.72
C THR A 47 11.79 14.81 -17.13
N LYS A 48 12.94 14.39 -17.66
CA LYS A 48 13.66 13.18 -17.21
C LYS A 48 14.11 13.27 -15.75
N ASP A 49 14.34 14.45 -15.25
CA ASP A 49 14.83 14.72 -13.89
C ASP A 49 13.71 14.99 -12.88
N GLY A 50 12.44 14.85 -13.31
CA GLY A 50 11.29 14.98 -12.43
C GLY A 50 10.99 16.41 -11.96
N GLN A 51 11.54 17.44 -12.63
CA GLN A 51 11.31 18.84 -12.23
C GLN A 51 9.87 19.30 -12.49
N GLN A 52 9.11 18.59 -13.34
CA GLN A 52 7.73 18.95 -13.62
C GLN A 52 6.74 18.09 -12.87
N THR A 53 5.75 18.75 -12.25
CA THR A 53 4.61 18.10 -11.63
C THR A 53 3.55 17.80 -12.69
N ILE A 54 3.07 16.55 -12.71
CA ILE A 54 1.95 16.14 -13.56
C ILE A 54 0.66 16.73 -13.00
N THR A 55 -0.04 17.53 -13.80
CA THR A 55 -1.25 18.26 -13.38
C THR A 55 -2.55 17.59 -13.82
N ALA A 56 -2.47 16.47 -14.55
CA ALA A 56 -3.63 15.70 -15.00
C ALA A 56 -3.30 14.20 -15.01
N ASN A 57 -4.33 13.35 -15.13
CA ASN A 57 -4.13 11.91 -15.27
C ASN A 57 -3.28 11.59 -16.48
N LEU A 58 -2.27 10.74 -16.32
CA LEU A 58 -1.42 10.26 -17.38
C LEU A 58 -2.01 8.95 -17.96
N PRO A 59 -2.63 8.98 -19.15
CA PRO A 59 -3.21 7.80 -19.76
C PRO A 59 -2.11 6.88 -20.28
N MET A 60 -1.95 5.71 -19.67
CA MET A 60 -0.92 4.74 -20.04
C MET A 60 -1.38 3.75 -21.12
N ALA A 61 -2.67 3.73 -21.49
CA ALA A 61 -3.27 2.75 -22.40
C ALA A 61 -2.89 1.31 -21.98
N THR A 62 -2.24 0.56 -22.86
CA THR A 62 -1.74 -0.80 -22.57
C THR A 62 -0.28 -0.83 -22.12
N TYR A 63 0.39 0.31 -22.04
CA TYR A 63 1.79 0.41 -21.62
C TYR A 63 1.92 0.49 -20.11
N ARG A 64 3.10 0.19 -19.59
CA ARG A 64 3.41 0.10 -18.15
C ARG A 64 4.59 0.98 -17.80
N HIS A 65 4.62 1.46 -16.57
CA HIS A 65 5.89 1.90 -15.99
C HIS A 65 6.71 0.66 -15.65
N THR A 66 7.94 0.58 -16.18
CA THR A 66 8.88 -0.53 -15.91
C THR A 66 10.04 -0.04 -15.07
N GLY A 67 10.69 -0.96 -14.33
CA GLY A 67 11.80 -0.59 -13.46
C GLY A 67 11.38 0.25 -12.25
N VAL A 68 10.12 0.13 -11.84
CA VAL A 68 9.60 0.82 -10.64
C VAL A 68 10.25 0.22 -9.41
N GLY A 69 10.86 1.05 -8.56
CA GLY A 69 11.39 0.65 -7.27
C GLY A 69 10.29 0.26 -6.27
N ASN A 70 10.68 -0.34 -5.16
CA ASN A 70 9.75 -0.59 -4.06
C ASN A 70 9.25 0.72 -3.47
N ALA A 71 7.96 0.77 -3.12
CA ALA A 71 7.36 1.89 -2.40
C ALA A 71 8.06 2.08 -1.05
N VAL A 72 8.43 3.32 -0.74
CA VAL A 72 9.00 3.74 0.55
C VAL A 72 8.08 4.69 1.30
N ALA A 73 7.17 5.34 0.58
CA ALA A 73 6.09 6.16 1.13
C ALA A 73 4.72 5.59 0.74
N ARG A 74 3.69 5.90 1.51
CA ARG A 74 2.32 5.41 1.26
C ARG A 74 1.69 5.98 -0.02
N THR A 75 2.30 6.98 -0.61
CA THR A 75 1.87 7.63 -1.86
C THR A 75 2.60 7.10 -3.09
N ASP A 76 3.56 6.19 -2.91
CA ASP A 76 4.33 5.62 -4.01
C ASP A 76 3.57 4.48 -4.69
N TYR A 77 3.91 4.20 -5.95
CA TYR A 77 3.47 2.98 -6.62
C TYR A 77 4.17 1.77 -6.00
N ALA A 78 3.41 0.73 -5.66
CA ALA A 78 3.98 -0.53 -5.23
C ALA A 78 4.48 -1.34 -6.44
N ALA A 79 5.73 -1.82 -6.38
CA ALA A 79 6.21 -2.81 -7.33
C ALA A 79 5.46 -4.14 -7.16
N ALA A 80 5.15 -4.84 -8.24
CA ALA A 80 4.44 -6.12 -8.20
C ALA A 80 5.14 -7.14 -7.28
N GLY A 81 6.48 -7.20 -7.30
CA GLY A 81 7.25 -8.07 -6.41
C GLY A 81 7.04 -7.71 -4.93
N GLN A 82 7.00 -6.42 -4.58
CA GLN A 82 6.77 -5.99 -3.20
C GLN A 82 5.39 -6.46 -2.68
N VAL A 83 4.38 -6.48 -3.57
CA VAL A 83 3.04 -6.98 -3.24
C VAL A 83 3.04 -8.51 -3.12
N GLN A 84 3.66 -9.21 -4.09
CA GLN A 84 3.71 -10.68 -4.10
C GLN A 84 4.49 -11.26 -2.92
N ASP A 85 5.56 -10.57 -2.51
CA ASP A 85 6.38 -10.96 -1.36
C ASP A 85 5.72 -10.62 -0.01
N GLY A 86 4.54 -10.01 0.01
CA GLY A 86 3.84 -9.59 1.21
C GLY A 86 4.50 -8.44 1.97
N LYS A 87 5.50 -7.77 1.39
CA LYS A 87 6.32 -6.74 2.07
C LYS A 87 5.55 -5.53 2.58
N LEU A 88 4.33 -5.32 2.08
CA LEU A 88 3.50 -4.17 2.48
C LEU A 88 2.73 -4.41 3.78
N ASN A 89 2.43 -5.66 4.11
CA ASN A 89 1.54 -6.00 5.23
C ASN A 89 2.04 -7.15 6.11
N TRP A 90 3.21 -7.72 5.81
CA TRP A 90 3.82 -8.78 6.60
C TRP A 90 5.23 -8.40 7.07
N VAL A 91 5.55 -8.63 8.34
CA VAL A 91 6.87 -8.42 8.93
C VAL A 91 7.11 -9.36 10.10
N ASP A 92 8.38 -9.54 10.46
CA ASP A 92 8.74 -10.14 11.74
C ASP A 92 8.34 -9.22 12.90
N GLY A 93 7.73 -9.79 13.93
CA GLY A 93 7.39 -9.08 15.14
C GLY A 93 8.61 -8.81 16.02
N GLY A 94 8.44 -7.84 16.90
CA GLY A 94 9.36 -7.52 17.98
C GLY A 94 8.60 -7.32 19.30
N GLY A 95 9.28 -6.76 20.29
CA GLY A 95 8.70 -6.51 21.61
C GLY A 95 8.71 -7.74 22.50
N THR A 96 7.61 -7.98 23.21
CA THR A 96 7.46 -9.12 24.15
C THR A 96 6.20 -9.92 23.81
N ALA A 97 5.99 -11.04 24.51
CA ALA A 97 4.82 -11.91 24.37
C ALA A 97 3.47 -11.15 24.41
N ASP A 98 3.36 -10.14 25.28
CA ASP A 98 2.13 -9.40 25.52
C ASP A 98 2.18 -7.92 25.08
N ALA A 99 3.33 -7.47 24.55
CA ALA A 99 3.52 -6.13 23.98
C ALA A 99 4.23 -6.25 22.63
N ILE A 100 3.48 -6.69 21.63
CA ILE A 100 3.99 -6.99 20.29
C ILE A 100 4.17 -5.68 19.52
N THR A 101 5.30 -5.54 18.86
CA THR A 101 5.61 -4.41 17.98
C THR A 101 5.94 -4.91 16.58
N ALA A 102 5.83 -4.03 15.59
CA ALA A 102 6.22 -4.34 14.21
C ALA A 102 6.59 -3.08 13.46
N THR A 103 7.51 -3.18 12.48
CA THR A 103 7.94 -2.04 11.66
C THR A 103 7.69 -2.36 10.20
N TYR A 104 6.61 -1.83 9.66
CA TYR A 104 6.24 -1.95 8.24
C TYR A 104 6.92 -0.89 7.39
N SER A 105 7.18 -1.20 6.13
CA SER A 105 7.67 -0.26 5.13
C SER A 105 6.86 -0.42 3.83
N PRO A 106 6.14 0.63 3.37
CA PRO A 106 5.99 1.97 3.97
C PRO A 106 5.39 1.96 5.36
N ALA A 107 5.79 2.93 6.20
CA ALA A 107 5.34 3.00 7.58
C ALA A 107 3.83 3.22 7.70
N ILE A 108 3.19 2.49 8.61
CA ILE A 108 1.81 2.75 9.02
C ILE A 108 1.81 4.00 9.89
N THR A 109 1.18 5.07 9.43
CA THR A 109 1.16 6.38 10.11
C THR A 109 -0.12 6.64 10.90
N ALA A 110 -1.18 5.87 10.62
CA ALA A 110 -2.45 5.93 11.35
C ALA A 110 -3.16 4.57 11.21
N LEU A 111 -3.93 4.21 12.23
CA LEU A 111 -4.79 3.03 12.21
C LEU A 111 -6.12 3.39 11.55
N VAL A 112 -6.56 2.59 10.58
CA VAL A 112 -7.84 2.75 9.88
C VAL A 112 -8.70 1.51 10.06
N ASP A 113 -10.01 1.66 10.01
CA ASP A 113 -10.93 0.55 10.18
C ASP A 113 -10.72 -0.54 9.11
N GLY A 114 -10.75 -1.80 9.52
CA GLY A 114 -10.53 -2.93 8.64
C GLY A 114 -9.07 -3.14 8.19
N GLN A 115 -8.12 -2.34 8.66
CA GLN A 115 -6.69 -2.51 8.31
C GLN A 115 -6.19 -3.89 8.71
N LEU A 116 -5.56 -4.58 7.75
CA LEU A 116 -4.93 -5.88 7.99
C LEU A 116 -3.43 -5.70 8.21
N CYS A 117 -2.93 -6.34 9.26
CA CYS A 117 -1.51 -6.48 9.56
C CYS A 117 -1.19 -7.96 9.78
N CYS A 118 -0.18 -8.47 9.11
CA CYS A 118 0.38 -9.78 9.37
C CYS A 118 1.71 -9.61 10.10
N VAL A 119 1.88 -10.29 11.22
CA VAL A 119 3.08 -10.19 12.03
C VAL A 119 3.44 -11.55 12.62
N ARG A 120 4.72 -11.94 12.49
CA ARG A 120 5.21 -13.16 13.12
C ARG A 120 5.44 -12.92 14.60
N ALA A 121 4.76 -13.70 15.46
CA ALA A 121 4.94 -13.64 16.90
C ALA A 121 6.32 -14.14 17.32
N THR A 122 6.92 -13.51 18.32
CA THR A 122 8.20 -13.93 18.93
C THR A 122 8.02 -14.87 20.11
N ALA A 123 6.82 -14.94 20.69
CA ALA A 123 6.50 -15.80 21.82
C ALA A 123 4.98 -16.00 21.93
N ALA A 124 4.57 -17.02 22.68
CA ALA A 124 3.18 -17.23 23.07
C ALA A 124 2.70 -16.12 24.02
N ASN A 125 1.41 -15.74 23.96
CA ASN A 125 0.85 -14.80 24.91
C ASN A 125 0.81 -15.39 26.33
N ALA A 126 1.25 -14.59 27.29
CA ALA A 126 1.22 -14.95 28.71
C ALA A 126 -0.03 -14.40 29.41
N THR A 127 -0.62 -13.34 28.90
CA THR A 127 -1.82 -12.71 29.46
C THR A 127 -3.03 -12.86 28.52
N THR A 128 -4.20 -12.46 29.00
CA THR A 128 -5.45 -12.45 28.22
C THR A 128 -5.64 -11.17 27.40
N THR A 129 -4.77 -10.18 27.58
CA THR A 129 -4.88 -8.85 26.98
C THR A 129 -3.56 -8.40 26.33
N PRO A 130 -2.92 -9.23 25.47
CA PRO A 130 -1.75 -8.78 24.75
C PRO A 130 -2.09 -7.59 23.86
N THR A 131 -1.08 -6.81 23.51
CA THR A 131 -1.24 -5.58 22.72
C THR A 131 -0.38 -5.64 21.47
N PHE A 132 -0.76 -4.87 20.44
CA PHE A 132 0.01 -4.68 19.24
C PHE A 132 0.15 -3.21 18.89
N ALA A 133 1.38 -2.81 18.52
CA ALA A 133 1.77 -1.44 18.16
C ALA A 133 2.60 -1.44 16.86
N PRO A 134 1.98 -1.26 15.67
CA PRO A 134 2.73 -1.11 14.43
C PRO A 134 3.39 0.27 14.35
N ASN A 135 4.65 0.32 13.89
CA ASN A 135 5.42 1.55 13.65
C ASN A 135 5.42 2.56 14.82
N GLY A 136 5.36 2.06 16.06
CA GLY A 136 5.35 2.92 17.24
C GLY A 136 4.04 3.68 17.49
N LEU A 137 2.96 3.33 16.79
CA LEU A 137 1.63 3.87 17.09
C LEU A 137 1.15 3.38 18.46
N THR A 138 0.12 4.02 18.98
CA THR A 138 -0.46 3.65 20.28
C THR A 138 -0.86 2.16 20.27
N ALA A 139 -0.31 1.40 21.23
CA ALA A 139 -0.63 0.00 21.41
C ALA A 139 -2.13 -0.21 21.64
N ARG A 140 -2.69 -1.21 20.99
CA ARG A 140 -4.10 -1.60 21.13
C ARG A 140 -4.20 -3.06 21.48
N THR A 141 -5.18 -3.39 22.33
CA THR A 141 -5.41 -4.78 22.79
C THR A 141 -5.75 -5.68 21.61
N ILE A 142 -5.21 -6.88 21.62
CA ILE A 142 -5.58 -7.96 20.71
C ILE A 142 -6.69 -8.78 21.39
N VAL A 143 -7.77 -9.00 20.64
CA VAL A 143 -8.92 -9.84 21.06
C VAL A 143 -9.22 -10.91 20.01
N LYS A 144 -10.00 -11.92 20.35
CA LYS A 144 -10.59 -12.84 19.37
C LYS A 144 -11.77 -12.20 18.66
N LYS A 145 -12.22 -12.81 17.57
CA LYS A 145 -13.41 -12.40 16.83
C LYS A 145 -14.59 -12.18 17.79
N GLY A 146 -15.28 -11.06 17.63
CA GLY A 146 -16.40 -10.69 18.51
C GLY A 146 -15.98 -10.03 19.82
N GLY A 147 -14.70 -9.77 20.06
CA GLY A 147 -14.21 -9.02 21.21
C GLY A 147 -13.89 -9.85 22.43
N ALA A 148 -13.93 -11.16 22.35
CA ALA A 148 -13.53 -12.03 23.45
C ALA A 148 -12.01 -11.89 23.73
N ALA A 149 -11.63 -11.85 25.01
CA ALA A 149 -10.24 -11.83 25.42
C ALA A 149 -9.50 -13.09 24.93
N LEU A 150 -8.20 -12.98 24.70
CA LEU A 150 -7.36 -14.13 24.42
C LEU A 150 -7.25 -15.02 25.67
N VAL A 151 -6.90 -16.28 25.43
CA VAL A 151 -6.44 -17.20 26.48
C VAL A 151 -5.03 -17.68 26.13
N ALA A 152 -4.33 -18.27 27.11
CA ALA A 152 -3.00 -18.85 26.88
C ALA A 152 -3.05 -19.85 25.70
N GLY A 153 -2.16 -19.70 24.72
CA GLY A 153 -2.11 -20.53 23.53
C GLY A 153 -2.93 -20.02 22.34
N ASP A 154 -3.64 -18.93 22.44
CA ASP A 154 -4.24 -18.27 21.29
C ASP A 154 -3.16 -17.66 20.36
N ILE A 155 -2.06 -17.17 20.93
CA ILE A 155 -0.79 -16.97 20.22
C ILE A 155 0.09 -18.14 20.66
N VAL A 156 0.39 -19.05 19.75
CA VAL A 156 0.92 -20.38 20.13
C VAL A 156 2.36 -20.32 20.62
N ALA A 157 3.25 -19.66 19.89
CA ALA A 157 4.67 -19.56 20.21
C ALA A 157 5.40 -18.65 19.18
N ASP A 158 6.71 -18.64 19.26
CA ASP A 158 7.60 -18.09 18.24
C ASP A 158 7.28 -18.72 16.87
N GLY A 159 7.07 -17.86 15.88
CA GLY A 159 6.73 -18.24 14.51
C GLY A 159 5.24 -18.29 14.18
N HIS A 160 4.34 -18.05 15.12
CA HIS A 160 2.92 -17.93 14.79
C HIS A 160 2.67 -16.67 13.93
N GLU A 161 2.18 -16.86 12.72
CA GLU A 161 1.82 -15.78 11.80
C GLU A 161 0.46 -15.20 12.21
N LEU A 162 0.47 -14.10 12.96
CA LEU A 162 -0.76 -13.43 13.40
C LEU A 162 -1.38 -12.67 12.22
N ILE A 163 -2.66 -12.87 11.97
CA ILE A 163 -3.46 -12.08 11.05
C ILE A 163 -4.36 -11.19 11.90
N LEU A 164 -4.00 -9.92 11.98
CA LEU A 164 -4.67 -8.92 12.81
C LEU A 164 -5.47 -7.95 11.94
N ARG A 165 -6.74 -7.77 12.27
CA ARG A 165 -7.60 -6.75 11.68
C ARG A 165 -7.93 -5.68 12.70
N TYR A 166 -7.76 -4.41 12.34
CA TYR A 166 -8.08 -3.30 13.23
C TYR A 166 -9.58 -2.99 13.21
N ASP A 167 -10.18 -2.93 14.39
CA ASP A 167 -11.55 -2.49 14.66
C ASP A 167 -11.48 -1.10 15.27
N LEU A 168 -11.70 -0.07 14.44
CA LEU A 168 -11.61 1.33 14.85
C LEU A 168 -12.72 1.70 15.84
N THR A 169 -13.92 1.15 15.67
CA THR A 169 -15.07 1.42 16.53
C THR A 169 -14.78 1.04 17.98
N ASN A 170 -14.15 -0.12 18.18
CA ASN A 170 -13.81 -0.64 19.50
C ASN A 170 -12.34 -0.39 19.87
N THR A 171 -11.57 0.28 19.01
CA THR A 171 -10.15 0.63 19.21
C THR A 171 -9.26 -0.54 19.62
N ARG A 172 -9.37 -1.67 18.92
CA ARG A 172 -8.70 -2.93 19.22
C ARG A 172 -8.27 -3.67 17.95
N TRP A 173 -7.41 -4.66 18.12
CA TRP A 173 -7.05 -5.61 17.07
C TRP A 173 -7.83 -6.91 17.25
N GLU A 174 -8.40 -7.45 16.16
CA GLU A 174 -9.00 -8.78 16.16
C GLU A 174 -8.01 -9.78 15.56
N LEU A 175 -7.64 -10.80 16.32
CA LEU A 175 -6.86 -11.96 15.86
C LEU A 175 -7.79 -12.88 15.07
N LEU A 176 -7.55 -13.03 13.78
CA LEU A 176 -8.40 -13.80 12.87
C LEU A 176 -8.05 -15.29 12.87
N ASN A 177 -6.84 -15.66 13.30
CA ASN A 177 -6.32 -17.01 13.31
C ASN A 177 -5.72 -17.41 14.67
N PRO A 178 -6.51 -17.42 15.76
CA PRO A 178 -6.01 -17.88 17.05
C PRO A 178 -5.52 -19.34 16.97
N GLY A 179 -4.41 -19.64 17.66
CA GLY A 179 -3.77 -20.94 17.60
C GLY A 179 -4.50 -22.05 18.37
N SER A 180 -5.49 -21.70 19.19
CA SER A 180 -6.31 -22.68 19.92
C SER A 180 -7.30 -23.36 18.97
N TYR A 181 -6.82 -24.33 18.21
CA TYR A 181 -7.71 -25.27 17.53
C TYR A 181 -8.14 -26.36 18.52
N ALA A 182 -9.37 -26.88 18.35
CA ALA A 182 -9.78 -28.08 19.07
C ALA A 182 -8.75 -29.18 18.81
N SER A 183 -7.99 -29.55 19.85
CA SER A 183 -7.03 -30.64 19.78
C SER A 183 -7.80 -31.95 19.53
N LEU A 184 -7.26 -32.86 18.71
CA LEU A 184 -7.80 -34.23 18.56
C LEU A 184 -7.62 -35.09 19.83
N GLY A 185 -6.90 -34.57 20.86
CA GLY A 185 -6.82 -35.18 22.18
C GLY A 185 -7.91 -34.64 23.08
N ALA A 186 -8.56 -35.48 23.88
CA ALA A 186 -9.51 -35.20 24.96
C ALA A 186 -10.30 -33.86 24.86
N ASN A 187 -11.09 -33.69 23.83
CA ASN A 187 -12.07 -32.60 23.78
C ASN A 187 -13.23 -32.95 24.74
N THR A 188 -13.38 -32.20 25.81
CA THR A 188 -14.54 -32.32 26.69
C THR A 188 -15.69 -31.50 26.06
N PHE A 189 -16.64 -32.17 25.43
CA PHE A 189 -17.88 -31.55 24.98
C PHE A 189 -18.83 -31.42 26.18
N THR A 190 -19.10 -30.18 26.58
CA THR A 190 -20.03 -29.91 27.73
C THR A 190 -21.50 -29.88 27.31
N GLY A 191 -21.83 -30.19 26.06
CA GLY A 191 -23.17 -30.26 25.53
C GLY A 191 -23.59 -31.67 25.14
N LEU A 192 -24.91 -31.97 25.20
CA LEU A 192 -25.46 -33.26 24.80
C LEU A 192 -25.18 -33.50 23.30
N GLN A 193 -24.32 -34.48 23.01
CA GLN A 193 -24.06 -34.97 21.66
C GLN A 193 -25.06 -36.06 21.36
N THR A 194 -26.14 -35.78 20.61
CA THR A 194 -27.05 -36.81 20.13
C THR A 194 -26.52 -37.41 18.84
N TRP A 195 -26.01 -38.62 18.90
CA TRP A 195 -25.76 -39.44 17.71
C TRP A 195 -27.07 -40.11 17.34
N SER A 196 -27.73 -39.67 16.25
CA SER A 196 -28.75 -40.49 15.61
C SER A 196 -28.06 -41.61 14.84
N ALA A 197 -28.06 -42.81 15.41
CA ALA A 197 -27.72 -43.99 14.65
C ALA A 197 -28.70 -44.08 13.49
N GLY A 198 -28.22 -43.98 12.26
CA GLY A 198 -29.02 -44.25 11.06
C GLY A 198 -29.49 -45.72 11.14
N ALA A 199 -30.78 -45.88 10.90
CA ALA A 199 -31.42 -47.21 10.73
C ALA A 199 -31.00 -47.77 9.34
#